data_44832d594701b50174be5f6b0b92e92a
#
_entry.id   44832d594701b50174be5f6b0b92e92a
#
_cell.length_a   1.000
_cell.length_b   1.000
_cell.length_c   1.000
_cell.angle_alpha   90.00
_cell.angle_beta   90.00
_cell.angle_gamma   90.00
#
_symmetry.space_group_name_H-M   'P 1'
#
loop_
_entity.id
_entity.type
_entity.pdbx_description
1 polymer ?
#
loop_
_entity_poly.entity_id
_entity_poly.type
_entity_poly.pdbx_seq_one_letter_code
_entity_poly.pdbx_strand_id
1 'polypeptide(L)'
;MTIEFFAIQLIGFLGTTLFFLSYQCRSNKTLFRVQFLSYLCYTVHLLLLGATTGGISYILNTVRSFCLSSEKHFLKSRWACGIICALQLVTLMLTWDGWWSILPVTANIAATIGGYTFSARKIRLTGMLINSPLWILYDIAVGSYAGILDEMVSEASMLISIIRFGWKNLTCDENL
;
A
#
# COMPACT_ATOMS: atom_id res chain seq x y z
N MET A 1 -22.45 12.58 12.63
CA MET A 1 -21.45 11.49 12.56
C MET A 1 -21.84 10.46 13.60
N THR A 2 -22.07 9.22 13.20
CA THR A 2 -22.42 8.12 14.12
C THR A 2 -21.17 7.63 14.86
N ILE A 3 -21.34 7.04 16.03
CA ILE A 3 -20.24 6.42 16.82
C ILE A 3 -19.55 5.33 15.96
N GLU A 4 -20.32 4.60 15.16
CA GLU A 4 -19.81 3.58 14.25
C GLU A 4 -18.85 4.17 13.21
N PHE A 5 -19.22 5.29 12.57
CA PHE A 5 -18.34 5.96 11.59
C PHE A 5 -17.03 6.40 12.25
N PHE A 6 -17.07 6.91 13.47
CA PHE A 6 -15.87 7.30 14.20
C PHE A 6 -14.97 6.10 14.51
N ALA A 7 -15.55 4.97 14.94
CA ALA A 7 -14.80 3.73 15.18
C ALA A 7 -14.12 3.21 13.90
N ILE A 8 -14.81 3.28 12.75
CA ILE A 8 -14.25 2.90 11.46
C ILE A 8 -13.03 3.78 11.12
N GLN A 9 -13.12 5.10 11.32
CA GLN A 9 -12.00 5.99 11.05
C GLN A 9 -10.81 5.73 12.01
N LEU A 10 -11.04 5.36 13.26
CA LEU A 10 -9.96 5.00 14.20
C LEU A 10 -9.16 3.78 13.72
N ILE A 11 -9.81 2.78 13.13
CA ILE A 11 -9.11 1.63 12.53
C ILE A 11 -8.20 2.11 11.39
N GLY A 12 -8.69 3.02 10.54
CA GLY A 12 -7.90 3.63 9.48
C GLY A 12 -6.68 4.38 10.04
N PHE A 13 -6.85 5.22 11.05
CA PHE A 13 -5.74 5.96 11.68
C PHE A 13 -4.69 5.06 12.34
N LEU A 14 -5.08 3.90 12.87
CA LEU A 14 -4.12 2.90 13.31
C LEU A 14 -3.29 2.38 12.12
N GLY A 15 -3.95 2.10 10.99
CA GLY A 15 -3.29 1.75 9.73
C GLY A 15 -2.30 2.83 9.29
N THR A 16 -2.70 4.12 9.29
CA THR A 16 -1.84 5.27 8.97
C THR A 16 -0.57 5.30 9.83
N THR A 17 -0.71 5.11 11.13
CA THR A 17 0.42 5.11 12.06
C THR A 17 1.43 4.01 11.70
N LEU A 18 0.93 2.81 11.44
CA LEU A 18 1.77 1.68 11.01
C LEU A 18 2.44 1.95 9.66
N PHE A 19 1.72 2.57 8.72
CA PHE A 19 2.26 2.91 7.41
C PHE A 19 3.39 3.92 7.51
N PHE A 20 3.20 4.99 8.30
CA PHE A 20 4.26 5.96 8.59
C PHE A 20 5.51 5.29 9.13
N LEU A 21 5.36 4.42 10.12
CA LEU A 21 6.48 3.69 10.74
C LEU A 21 7.19 2.77 9.73
N SER A 22 6.47 2.22 8.77
CA SER A 22 7.04 1.32 7.77
C SER A 22 8.15 1.96 6.94
N TYR A 23 7.94 3.19 6.47
CA TYR A 23 8.93 3.91 5.67
C TYR A 23 10.14 4.40 6.48
N GLN A 24 10.04 4.43 7.80
CA GLN A 24 11.17 4.71 8.70
C GLN A 24 12.06 3.49 8.93
N CYS A 25 11.63 2.30 8.49
CA CYS A 25 12.44 1.09 8.55
C CYS A 25 13.57 1.13 7.51
N ARG A 26 14.78 0.73 7.93
CA ARG A 26 15.96 0.68 7.05
C ARG A 26 15.90 -0.51 6.09
N SER A 27 15.46 -1.66 6.58
CA SER A 27 15.34 -2.89 5.82
C SER A 27 14.01 -2.98 5.07
N ASN A 28 14.02 -3.32 3.79
CA ASN A 28 12.82 -3.57 3.01
C ASN A 28 11.98 -4.71 3.61
N LYS A 29 12.62 -5.74 4.17
CA LYS A 29 11.93 -6.85 4.85
C LYS A 29 11.10 -6.35 6.04
N THR A 30 11.67 -5.50 6.90
CA THR A 30 10.95 -4.91 8.03
C THR A 30 9.88 -3.94 7.56
N LEU A 31 10.16 -3.12 6.54
CA LEU A 31 9.18 -2.24 5.89
C LEU A 31 7.94 -3.04 5.49
N PHE A 32 8.08 -4.12 4.72
CA PHE A 32 6.94 -4.92 4.27
C PHE A 32 6.22 -5.67 5.40
N ARG A 33 6.92 -6.05 6.48
CA ARG A 33 6.27 -6.64 7.68
C ARG A 33 5.36 -5.64 8.39
N VAL A 34 5.78 -4.41 8.53
CA VAL A 34 4.96 -3.35 9.14
C VAL A 34 3.81 -2.98 8.21
N GLN A 35 4.07 -2.88 6.91
CA GLN A 35 3.01 -2.64 5.91
C GLN A 35 1.95 -3.75 5.89
N PHE A 36 2.35 -5.00 6.10
CA PHE A 36 1.39 -6.10 6.22
C PHE A 36 0.33 -5.82 7.28
N LEU A 37 0.74 -5.39 8.47
CA LEU A 37 -0.20 -5.03 9.55
C LEU A 37 -1.05 -3.81 9.21
N SER A 38 -0.45 -2.80 8.60
CA SER A 38 -1.17 -1.61 8.14
C SER A 38 -2.26 -1.97 7.13
N TYR A 39 -1.93 -2.78 6.13
CA TYR A 39 -2.89 -3.21 5.11
C TYR A 39 -4.05 -4.04 5.67
N LEU A 40 -3.83 -4.83 6.73
CA LEU A 40 -4.92 -5.49 7.44
C LEU A 40 -5.89 -4.46 8.05
N CYS A 41 -5.38 -3.42 8.70
CA CYS A 41 -6.21 -2.35 9.25
C CYS A 41 -7.01 -1.66 8.15
N TYR A 42 -6.38 -1.31 7.03
CA TYR A 42 -7.05 -0.66 5.90
C TYR A 42 -8.05 -1.56 5.18
N THR A 43 -7.78 -2.86 5.09
CA THR A 43 -8.75 -3.82 4.56
C THR A 43 -10.05 -3.74 5.35
N VAL A 44 -9.96 -3.82 6.68
CA VAL A 44 -11.14 -3.74 7.57
C VAL A 44 -11.81 -2.36 7.44
N HIS A 45 -11.03 -1.27 7.47
CA HIS A 45 -11.51 0.10 7.35
C HIS A 45 -12.34 0.31 6.07
N LEU A 46 -11.80 -0.03 4.90
CA LEU A 46 -12.47 0.21 3.61
C LEU A 46 -13.68 -0.70 3.40
N LEU A 47 -13.61 -1.97 3.84
CA LEU A 47 -14.77 -2.86 3.77
C LEU A 47 -15.91 -2.36 4.66
N LEU A 48 -15.63 -1.84 5.84
CA LEU A 48 -16.64 -1.23 6.72
C LEU A 48 -17.20 0.09 6.17
N LEU A 49 -16.45 0.81 5.33
CA LEU A 49 -16.95 1.97 4.58
C LEU A 49 -17.80 1.58 3.36
N GLY A 50 -17.87 0.29 3.00
CA GLY A 50 -18.53 -0.17 1.78
C GLY A 50 -17.67 0.02 0.50
N ALA A 51 -16.43 0.47 0.62
CA ALA A 51 -15.49 0.67 -0.48
C ALA A 51 -14.88 -0.66 -0.93
N THR A 52 -15.69 -1.52 -1.58
CA THR A 52 -15.36 -2.92 -1.85
C THR A 52 -14.10 -3.09 -2.72
N THR A 53 -13.98 -2.33 -3.81
CA THR A 53 -12.80 -2.40 -4.69
C THR A 53 -11.51 -2.08 -3.93
N GLY A 54 -11.52 -1.00 -3.15
CA GLY A 54 -10.39 -0.62 -2.30
C GLY A 54 -10.07 -1.69 -1.25
N GLY A 55 -11.09 -2.19 -0.54
CA GLY A 55 -10.94 -3.21 0.50
C GLY A 55 -10.31 -4.50 -0.04
N ILE A 56 -10.82 -5.04 -1.16
CA ILE A 56 -10.25 -6.25 -1.79
C ILE A 56 -8.83 -5.97 -2.33
N SER A 57 -8.59 -4.79 -2.89
CA SER A 57 -7.25 -4.37 -3.31
C SER A 57 -6.26 -4.36 -2.15
N TYR A 58 -6.68 -3.96 -0.94
CA TYR A 58 -5.83 -4.03 0.26
C TYR A 58 -5.60 -5.45 0.76
N ILE A 59 -6.53 -6.39 0.57
CA ILE A 59 -6.26 -7.82 0.81
C ILE A 59 -5.08 -8.29 -0.05
N LEU A 60 -5.08 -7.94 -1.34
CA LEU A 60 -3.99 -8.28 -2.25
C LEU A 60 -2.68 -7.58 -1.87
N ASN A 61 -2.73 -6.35 -1.36
CA ASN A 61 -1.57 -5.65 -0.82
C ASN A 61 -1.02 -6.35 0.43
N THR A 62 -1.90 -6.88 1.28
CA THR A 62 -1.50 -7.69 2.44
C THR A 62 -0.75 -8.95 2.00
N VAL A 63 -1.30 -9.68 1.01
CA VAL A 63 -0.63 -10.85 0.41
C VAL A 63 0.71 -10.47 -0.21
N ARG A 64 0.76 -9.37 -0.98
CA ARG A 64 2.01 -8.85 -1.55
C ARG A 64 3.06 -8.58 -0.48
N SER A 65 2.70 -7.89 0.59
CA SER A 65 3.63 -7.55 1.67
C SER A 65 4.13 -8.78 2.42
N PHE A 66 3.26 -9.78 2.59
CA PHE A 66 3.68 -11.09 3.10
C PHE A 66 4.70 -11.77 2.15
N CYS A 67 4.42 -11.80 0.86
CA CYS A 67 5.34 -12.38 -0.14
C CYS A 67 6.70 -11.67 -0.13
N LEU A 68 6.72 -10.34 -0.13
CA LEU A 68 7.94 -9.54 -0.17
C LEU A 68 8.74 -9.61 1.14
N SER A 69 8.09 -9.83 2.29
CA SER A 69 8.75 -10.01 3.59
C SER A 69 9.23 -11.43 3.86
N SER A 70 8.76 -12.42 3.08
CA SER A 70 9.11 -13.84 3.22
C SER A 70 10.55 -14.10 2.82
N GLU A 71 11.15 -15.18 3.33
CA GLU A 71 12.48 -15.69 2.92
C GLU A 71 12.41 -16.64 1.71
N LYS A 72 11.21 -17.03 1.31
CA LYS A 72 11.02 -17.99 0.22
C LYS A 72 11.22 -17.33 -1.14
N HIS A 73 12.23 -17.75 -1.90
CA HIS A 73 12.54 -17.25 -3.25
C HIS A 73 11.35 -17.30 -4.22
N PHE A 74 10.54 -18.35 -4.15
CA PHE A 74 9.34 -18.51 -4.98
C PHE A 74 8.39 -17.30 -4.84
N LEU A 75 8.16 -16.81 -3.60
CA LEU A 75 7.26 -15.69 -3.33
C LEU A 75 7.81 -14.34 -3.79
N LYS A 76 9.12 -14.25 -4.06
CA LYS A 76 9.83 -13.07 -4.58
C LYS A 76 10.05 -13.12 -6.09
N SER A 77 9.50 -14.11 -6.76
CA SER A 77 9.69 -14.33 -8.19
C SER A 77 8.87 -13.34 -9.04
N ARG A 78 9.29 -13.16 -10.30
CA ARG A 78 8.51 -12.40 -11.29
C ARG A 78 7.12 -13.00 -11.56
N TRP A 79 6.99 -14.32 -11.38
CA TRP A 79 5.71 -15.00 -11.49
C TRP A 79 4.74 -14.58 -10.37
N ALA A 80 5.22 -14.51 -9.13
CA ALA A 80 4.41 -14.01 -8.02
C ALA A 80 3.96 -12.56 -8.25
N CYS A 81 4.85 -11.70 -8.75
CA CYS A 81 4.51 -10.35 -9.17
C CYS A 81 3.38 -10.34 -10.23
N GLY A 82 3.54 -11.14 -11.29
CA GLY A 82 2.56 -11.24 -12.36
C GLY A 82 1.19 -11.74 -11.88
N ILE A 83 1.17 -12.75 -11.01
CA ILE A 83 -0.06 -13.28 -10.41
C ILE A 83 -0.78 -12.20 -9.59
N ILE A 84 -0.06 -11.47 -8.73
CA ILE A 84 -0.66 -10.40 -7.91
C ILE A 84 -1.22 -9.29 -8.80
N CYS A 85 -0.50 -8.88 -9.85
CA CYS A 85 -1.00 -7.89 -10.81
C CYS A 85 -2.25 -8.39 -11.55
N ALA A 86 -2.27 -9.66 -11.97
CA ALA A 86 -3.45 -10.26 -12.62
C ALA A 86 -4.64 -10.31 -11.68
N LEU A 87 -4.45 -10.67 -10.41
CA LEU A 87 -5.50 -10.67 -9.38
C LEU A 87 -6.06 -9.26 -9.13
N GLN A 88 -5.22 -8.21 -9.20
CA GLN A 88 -5.71 -6.81 -9.13
C GLN A 88 -6.63 -6.47 -10.32
N LEU A 89 -6.32 -6.94 -11.53
CA LEU A 89 -7.18 -6.74 -12.70
C LEU A 89 -8.50 -7.53 -12.57
N VAL A 90 -8.44 -8.76 -12.05
CA VAL A 90 -9.64 -9.55 -11.75
C VAL A 90 -10.50 -8.84 -10.70
N THR A 91 -9.90 -8.27 -9.67
CA THR A 91 -10.61 -7.46 -8.67
C THR A 91 -11.37 -6.32 -9.34
N LEU A 92 -10.73 -5.57 -10.25
CA LEU A 92 -11.37 -4.50 -11.00
C LEU A 92 -12.61 -5.00 -11.77
N MET A 93 -12.49 -6.13 -12.45
CA MET A 93 -13.59 -6.70 -13.24
C MET A 93 -14.76 -7.14 -12.37
N LEU A 94 -14.50 -7.67 -11.18
CA LEU A 94 -15.54 -8.21 -10.29
C LEU A 94 -16.18 -7.16 -9.38
N THR A 95 -15.49 -6.04 -9.12
CA THR A 95 -15.92 -5.02 -8.15
C THR A 95 -16.10 -3.65 -8.80
N TRP A 96 -16.32 -3.61 -10.11
CA TRP A 96 -16.52 -2.36 -10.83
C TRP A 96 -17.72 -1.58 -10.29
N ASP A 97 -17.48 -0.39 -9.76
CA ASP A 97 -18.48 0.52 -9.19
C ASP A 97 -18.30 1.96 -9.73
N GLY A 98 -17.77 2.09 -10.92
CA GLY A 98 -17.51 3.35 -11.57
C GLY A 98 -16.04 3.55 -11.93
N TRP A 99 -15.72 4.65 -12.62
CA TRP A 99 -14.38 4.92 -13.13
C TRP A 99 -13.33 5.03 -12.01
N TRP A 100 -13.72 5.43 -10.80
CA TRP A 100 -12.83 5.51 -9.63
C TRP A 100 -12.28 4.14 -9.21
N SER A 101 -12.95 3.03 -9.55
CA SER A 101 -12.45 1.67 -9.28
C SER A 101 -11.12 1.37 -9.97
N ILE A 102 -10.77 2.10 -11.06
CA ILE A 102 -9.49 1.95 -11.76
C ILE A 102 -8.33 2.47 -10.89
N LEU A 103 -8.57 3.47 -10.06
CA LEU A 103 -7.52 4.19 -9.32
C LEU A 103 -6.77 3.27 -8.35
N PRO A 104 -7.42 2.55 -7.41
CA PRO A 104 -6.70 1.69 -6.47
C PRO A 104 -6.01 0.52 -7.15
N VAL A 105 -6.60 -0.01 -8.23
CA VAL A 105 -6.01 -1.12 -8.99
C VAL A 105 -4.73 -0.69 -9.70
N THR A 106 -4.76 0.45 -10.39
CA THR A 106 -3.58 1.01 -11.06
C THR A 106 -2.48 1.36 -10.06
N ALA A 107 -2.84 2.00 -8.93
CA ALA A 107 -1.93 2.32 -7.85
C ALA A 107 -1.22 1.06 -7.33
N ASN A 108 -1.99 0.00 -7.07
CA ASN A 108 -1.46 -1.24 -6.52
C ASN A 108 -0.61 -2.04 -7.50
N ILE A 109 -0.94 -2.02 -8.80
CA ILE A 109 -0.09 -2.62 -9.83
C ILE A 109 1.27 -1.91 -9.86
N ALA A 110 1.28 -0.58 -9.87
CA ALA A 110 2.52 0.19 -9.84
C ALA A 110 3.34 -0.09 -8.57
N ALA A 111 2.69 -0.09 -7.39
CA ALA A 111 3.35 -0.41 -6.13
C ALA A 111 3.85 -1.86 -6.06
N THR A 112 3.15 -2.81 -6.71
CA THR A 112 3.59 -4.20 -6.80
C THR A 112 4.86 -4.30 -7.66
N ILE A 113 4.86 -3.72 -8.85
CA ILE A 113 6.03 -3.69 -9.73
C ILE A 113 7.20 -3.02 -9.00
N GLY A 114 6.97 -1.86 -8.37
CA GLY A 114 7.98 -1.16 -7.57
C GLY A 114 8.56 -2.02 -6.44
N GLY A 115 7.71 -2.72 -5.68
CA GLY A 115 8.09 -3.62 -4.59
C GLY A 115 8.97 -4.78 -5.05
N TYR A 116 8.59 -5.43 -6.15
CA TYR A 116 9.35 -6.56 -6.71
C TYR A 116 10.65 -6.16 -7.42
N THR A 117 10.99 -4.88 -7.46
CA THR A 117 12.35 -4.44 -7.81
C THR A 117 13.34 -4.59 -6.65
N PHE A 118 12.86 -4.77 -5.42
CA PHE A 118 13.63 -4.77 -4.16
C PHE A 118 14.52 -3.55 -3.97
N SER A 119 14.31 -2.50 -4.74
CA SER A 119 15.03 -1.24 -4.66
C SER A 119 14.29 -0.25 -3.78
N ALA A 120 14.88 0.12 -2.65
CA ALA A 120 14.28 1.08 -1.72
C ALA A 120 13.94 2.42 -2.39
N ARG A 121 14.74 2.85 -3.40
CA ARG A 121 14.47 4.05 -4.21
C ARG A 121 13.21 3.88 -5.07
N LYS A 122 13.13 2.77 -5.81
CA LYS A 122 12.00 2.51 -6.71
C LYS A 122 10.70 2.32 -5.94
N ILE A 123 10.74 1.64 -4.78
CA ILE A 123 9.59 1.49 -3.88
C ILE A 123 9.05 2.87 -3.49
N ARG A 124 9.92 3.80 -3.07
CA ARG A 124 9.50 5.14 -2.67
C ARG A 124 9.05 6.00 -3.85
N LEU A 125 9.76 5.95 -4.98
CA LEU A 125 9.35 6.69 -6.18
C LEU A 125 7.99 6.24 -6.72
N THR A 126 7.74 4.94 -6.82
CA THR A 126 6.42 4.45 -7.24
C THR A 126 5.34 4.78 -6.21
N GLY A 127 5.68 4.76 -4.92
CA GLY A 127 4.82 5.24 -3.85
C GLY A 127 4.40 6.68 -4.08
N MET A 128 5.35 7.59 -4.10
CA MET A 128 5.13 9.04 -4.15
C MET A 128 4.52 9.52 -5.48
N LEU A 129 5.00 9.01 -6.61
CA LEU A 129 4.63 9.56 -7.92
C LEU A 129 3.38 8.92 -8.54
N ILE A 130 3.02 7.72 -8.12
CA ILE A 130 1.92 6.97 -8.74
C ILE A 130 0.93 6.49 -7.69
N ASN A 131 1.39 5.77 -6.67
CA ASN A 131 0.49 5.10 -5.73
C ASN A 131 -0.31 6.11 -4.90
N SER A 132 0.36 7.00 -4.17
CA SER A 132 -0.30 7.96 -3.29
C SER A 132 -1.25 8.92 -4.03
N PRO A 133 -0.89 9.55 -5.17
CA PRO A 133 -1.84 10.41 -5.88
C PRO A 133 -3.11 9.68 -6.32
N LEU A 134 -3.01 8.44 -6.80
CA LEU A 134 -4.16 7.66 -7.22
C LEU A 134 -5.04 7.24 -6.04
N TRP A 135 -4.43 6.88 -4.89
CA TRP A 135 -5.18 6.55 -3.69
C TRP A 135 -5.88 7.78 -3.10
N ILE A 136 -5.24 8.96 -3.06
CA ILE A 136 -5.89 10.21 -2.62
C ILE A 136 -7.17 10.45 -3.43
N LEU A 137 -7.10 10.34 -4.76
CA LEU A 137 -8.27 10.54 -5.61
C LEU A 137 -9.38 9.50 -5.31
N TYR A 138 -9.01 8.24 -5.08
CA TYR A 138 -9.96 7.21 -4.70
C TYR A 138 -10.60 7.47 -3.33
N ASP A 139 -9.79 7.82 -2.33
CA ASP A 139 -10.24 8.08 -0.97
C ASP A 139 -11.18 9.29 -0.88
N ILE A 140 -10.96 10.30 -1.72
CA ILE A 140 -11.90 11.42 -1.91
C ILE A 140 -13.24 10.89 -2.45
N ALA A 141 -13.21 10.02 -3.46
CA ALA A 141 -14.42 9.51 -4.09
C ALA A 141 -15.27 8.63 -3.14
N VAL A 142 -14.61 7.86 -2.25
CA VAL A 142 -15.31 6.96 -1.28
C VAL A 142 -15.50 7.58 0.10
N GLY A 143 -15.03 8.81 0.34
CA GLY A 143 -15.17 9.50 1.64
C GLY A 143 -14.29 8.94 2.75
N SER A 144 -13.13 8.34 2.42
CA SER A 144 -12.17 7.82 3.38
C SER A 144 -11.24 8.91 3.89
N TYR A 145 -11.62 9.64 4.95
CA TYR A 145 -10.78 10.69 5.54
C TYR A 145 -9.47 10.13 6.11
N ALA A 146 -9.53 8.95 6.72
CA ALA A 146 -8.32 8.29 7.22
C ALA A 146 -7.38 7.94 6.05
N GLY A 147 -7.89 7.50 4.91
CA GLY A 147 -7.10 7.22 3.71
C GLY A 147 -6.42 8.47 3.15
N ILE A 148 -7.16 9.59 3.02
CA ILE A 148 -6.56 10.87 2.57
C ILE A 148 -5.41 11.27 3.50
N LEU A 149 -5.61 11.19 4.83
CA LEU A 149 -4.56 11.51 5.79
C LEU A 149 -3.39 10.51 5.69
N ASP A 150 -3.67 9.23 5.46
CA ASP A 150 -2.65 8.19 5.29
C ASP A 150 -1.70 8.53 4.14
N GLU A 151 -2.25 8.85 3.00
CA GLU A 151 -1.44 9.16 1.82
C GLU A 151 -0.58 10.41 2.04
N MET A 152 -1.13 11.47 2.66
CA MET A 152 -0.35 12.67 3.01
C MET A 152 0.78 12.36 4.00
N VAL A 153 0.49 11.56 5.03
CA VAL A 153 1.46 11.15 6.04
C VAL A 153 2.51 10.20 5.45
N SER A 154 2.10 9.30 4.56
CA SER A 154 3.00 8.39 3.84
C SER A 154 3.96 9.12 2.91
N GLU A 155 3.49 10.12 2.17
CA GLU A 155 4.32 11.02 1.37
C GLU A 155 5.37 11.72 2.24
N ALA A 156 4.94 12.34 3.34
CA ALA A 156 5.84 12.99 4.28
C ALA A 156 6.87 11.99 4.86
N SER A 157 6.43 10.77 5.22
CA SER A 157 7.30 9.73 5.75
C SER A 157 8.34 9.25 4.72
N MET A 158 7.94 9.09 3.46
CA MET A 158 8.86 8.75 2.38
C MET A 158 9.91 9.83 2.17
N LEU A 159 9.51 11.11 2.16
CA LEU A 159 10.43 12.26 2.07
C LEU A 159 11.41 12.29 3.25
N ILE A 160 10.90 12.15 4.49
CA ILE A 160 11.73 12.09 5.70
C ILE A 160 12.73 10.94 5.60
N SER A 161 12.31 9.77 5.13
CA SER A 161 13.20 8.62 4.98
C SER A 161 14.30 8.85 3.94
N ILE A 162 13.99 9.55 2.84
CA ILE A 162 14.96 9.94 1.82
C ILE A 162 16.01 10.92 2.38
N ILE A 163 15.55 11.92 3.16
CA ILE A 163 16.44 12.89 3.80
C ILE A 163 17.32 12.20 4.85
N ARG A 164 16.71 11.36 5.70
CA ARG A 164 17.39 10.70 6.82
C ARG A 164 18.44 9.68 6.38
N PHE A 165 18.13 8.85 5.39
CA PHE A 165 19.03 7.79 4.93
C PHE A 165 19.93 8.25 3.78
N GLY A 166 19.56 9.33 3.10
CA GLY A 166 20.22 9.84 1.90
C GLY A 166 19.86 9.03 0.65
N TRP A 167 19.58 9.73 -0.44
CA TRP A 167 19.16 9.10 -1.71
C TRP A 167 20.12 8.03 -2.24
N LYS A 168 21.44 8.24 -2.03
CA LYS A 168 22.48 7.31 -2.48
C LYS A 168 22.54 6.03 -1.64
N ASN A 169 22.17 6.12 -0.35
CA ASN A 169 22.25 5.03 0.61
C ASN A 169 20.96 4.19 0.68
N LEU A 170 19.90 4.60 -0.04
CA LEU A 170 18.71 3.81 -0.26
C LEU A 170 19.00 2.76 -1.34
N THR A 171 19.91 1.83 -1.05
CA THR A 171 20.31 0.75 -1.94
C THR A 171 19.37 -0.46 -1.83
N CYS A 172 19.48 -1.38 -2.77
CA CYS A 172 18.83 -2.69 -2.67
C CYS A 172 19.38 -3.42 -1.42
N ASP A 173 18.52 -4.19 -0.74
CA ASP A 173 19.01 -5.21 0.19
C ASP A 173 19.72 -6.27 -0.65
N GLU A 174 21.06 -6.22 -0.74
CA GLU A 174 21.89 -7.12 -1.55
C GLU A 174 21.92 -8.57 -1.02
N ASN A 175 21.23 -8.84 0.09
CA ASN A 175 21.21 -10.14 0.77
C ASN A 175 19.83 -10.82 0.66
N LEU A 176 19.23 -10.86 -0.53
CA LEU A 176 18.01 -11.62 -0.80
C LEU A 176 18.23 -12.69 -1.87
#